data_64f9a92a495a31b4ad06de60c042a7e4
#
_entry.id   64f9a92a495a31b4ad06de60c042a7e4
#
_cell.length_a   1.000
_cell.length_b   1.000
_cell.length_c   1.000
_cell.angle_alpha   90.00
_cell.angle_beta   90.00
_cell.angle_gamma   90.00
#
_symmetry.space_group_name_H-M   'P 1'
#
loop_
_entity.id
_entity.type
_entity.pdbx_description
1 polymer ?
#
loop_
_entity_poly.entity_id
_entity_poly.type
_entity_poly.pdbx_seq_one_letter_code
_entity_poly.pdbx_strand_id
1 'polypeptide(L)'
;METMFSISGALSKRDARRLTNAIRSGTVGPTTLYYAGVTAPIIGAGMALISRSSLERIDASPYWVTMLSAIVAAMAGIVWYLIFMRWSYRHTHGRAGEMQQETNVELRDDALIVRRGLVETHIDWDAIDEIKSTRSYTLICFDGAEPLMLPHDWFGEKTACEIFMRRLGQGMKGA
;
A
#
# COMPACT_ATOMS: atom_id res chain seq x y z
N MET A 1 35.51 16.48 5.18
CA MET A 1 34.87 16.01 6.42
C MET A 1 33.40 15.80 6.10
N GLU A 2 33.07 14.60 5.56
CA GLU A 2 31.69 14.24 5.20
C GLU A 2 30.87 14.20 6.48
N THR A 3 30.00 15.17 6.66
CA THR A 3 29.00 15.16 7.75
C THR A 3 27.92 14.18 7.38
N MET A 4 28.19 12.91 7.62
CA MET A 4 27.21 11.83 7.51
C MET A 4 26.10 12.08 8.51
N PHE A 5 24.91 12.32 8.06
CA PHE A 5 23.73 12.38 8.91
C PHE A 5 23.01 11.03 8.83
N SER A 6 23.00 10.30 9.93
CA SER A 6 22.35 8.98 10.00
C SER A 6 21.25 8.99 11.05
N ILE A 7 20.16 8.33 10.74
CA ILE A 7 19.05 8.08 11.66
C ILE A 7 18.72 6.60 11.62
N SER A 8 18.37 6.05 12.77
CA SER A 8 17.94 4.65 12.85
C SER A 8 16.67 4.52 13.69
N GLY A 9 15.85 3.56 13.34
CA GLY A 9 14.66 3.24 14.10
C GLY A 9 13.90 2.07 13.51
N ALA A 10 12.93 1.55 14.26
CA ALA A 10 12.01 0.53 13.80
C ALA A 10 10.60 1.11 13.70
N LEU A 11 9.87 0.79 12.62
CA LEU A 11 8.50 1.23 12.46
C LEU A 11 7.60 0.56 13.50
N SER A 12 6.83 1.36 14.24
CA SER A 12 5.80 0.82 15.11
C SER A 12 4.68 0.16 14.31
N LYS A 13 3.89 -0.75 14.94
CA LYS A 13 2.70 -1.34 14.30
C LYS A 13 1.70 -0.27 13.82
N ARG A 14 1.66 0.88 14.50
CA ARG A 14 0.80 2.01 14.14
C ARG A 14 1.31 2.71 12.88
N ASP A 15 2.62 2.89 12.77
CA ASP A 15 3.24 3.56 11.63
C ASP A 15 3.22 2.66 10.38
N ALA A 16 3.43 1.36 10.55
CA ALA A 16 3.25 0.39 9.47
C ALA A 16 1.82 0.42 8.89
N ARG A 17 0.79 0.55 9.75
CA ARG A 17 -0.60 0.74 9.29
C ARG A 17 -0.82 2.08 8.57
N ARG A 18 -0.18 3.15 9.05
CA ARG A 18 -0.25 4.48 8.39
C ARG A 18 0.41 4.45 7.03
N LEU A 19 1.59 3.82 6.93
CA LEU A 19 2.28 3.62 5.66
C LEU A 19 1.42 2.81 4.68
N THR A 20 0.87 1.69 5.13
CA THR A 20 -0.05 0.87 4.32
C THR A 20 -1.26 1.68 3.84
N ASN A 21 -1.81 2.55 4.68
CA ASN A 21 -2.94 3.41 4.28
C ASN A 21 -2.51 4.53 3.31
N ALA A 22 -1.32 5.10 3.49
CA ALA A 22 -0.77 6.11 2.58
C ALA A 22 -0.50 5.53 1.19
N ILE A 23 0.07 4.31 1.13
CA ILE A 23 0.27 3.56 -0.11
C ILE A 23 -1.08 3.16 -0.74
N ARG A 24 -2.06 2.80 0.09
CA ARG A 24 -3.41 2.40 -0.36
C ARG A 24 -4.19 3.53 -1.01
N SER A 25 -3.89 4.78 -0.72
CA SER A 25 -4.47 5.93 -1.44
C SER A 25 -3.94 6.07 -2.87
N GLY A 26 -2.86 5.34 -3.20
CA GLY A 26 -2.42 5.14 -4.57
C GLY A 26 -3.41 4.28 -5.36
N THR A 27 -3.48 4.48 -6.66
CA THR A 27 -4.37 3.80 -7.59
C THR A 27 -4.18 2.29 -7.54
N VAL A 28 -5.29 1.56 -7.43
CA VAL A 28 -5.31 0.10 -7.63
C VAL A 28 -4.72 -0.19 -9.00
N GLY A 29 -3.71 -1.05 -9.07
CA GLY A 29 -3.07 -1.37 -10.34
C GLY A 29 -4.10 -1.86 -11.37
N PRO A 30 -3.99 -1.43 -12.64
CA PRO A 30 -4.96 -1.77 -13.70
C PRO A 30 -5.17 -3.27 -13.86
N THR A 31 -4.13 -4.06 -13.62
CA THR A 31 -4.17 -5.52 -13.65
C THR A 31 -5.11 -6.11 -12.59
N THR A 32 -5.06 -5.59 -11.35
CA THR A 32 -5.94 -6.04 -10.27
C THR A 32 -7.40 -5.71 -10.56
N LEU A 33 -7.66 -4.52 -11.09
CA LEU A 33 -9.00 -4.09 -11.49
C LEU A 33 -9.55 -4.96 -12.62
N TYR A 34 -8.72 -5.30 -13.60
CA TYR A 34 -9.08 -6.18 -14.71
C TYR A 34 -9.48 -7.57 -14.20
N TYR A 35 -8.65 -8.24 -13.39
CA TYR A 35 -8.98 -9.56 -12.87
C TYR A 35 -10.21 -9.55 -11.97
N ALA A 36 -10.38 -8.54 -11.12
CA ALA A 36 -11.58 -8.39 -10.32
C ALA A 36 -12.83 -8.23 -11.18
N GLY A 37 -12.75 -7.43 -12.24
CA GLY A 37 -13.85 -7.18 -13.18
C GLY A 37 -14.26 -8.43 -13.99
N VAL A 38 -13.30 -9.28 -14.36
CA VAL A 38 -13.57 -10.51 -15.11
C VAL A 38 -14.13 -11.63 -14.21
N THR A 39 -13.57 -11.80 -13.00
CA THR A 39 -13.96 -12.91 -12.13
C THR A 39 -15.27 -12.68 -11.38
N ALA A 40 -15.64 -11.44 -11.05
CA ALA A 40 -16.87 -11.13 -10.33
C ALA A 40 -18.15 -11.53 -11.09
N PRO A 41 -18.30 -11.28 -12.39
CA PRO A 41 -19.45 -11.77 -13.18
C PRO A 41 -19.54 -13.29 -13.25
N ILE A 42 -18.40 -14.00 -13.32
CA ILE A 42 -18.36 -15.46 -13.37
C ILE A 42 -18.90 -16.04 -12.06
N ILE A 43 -18.45 -15.52 -10.92
CA ILE A 43 -18.94 -15.92 -9.60
C ILE A 43 -20.43 -15.57 -9.44
N GLY A 44 -20.84 -14.40 -9.87
CA GLY A 44 -22.25 -13.99 -9.86
C GLY A 44 -23.13 -14.92 -10.66
N ALA A 45 -22.73 -15.28 -11.89
CA ALA A 45 -23.46 -16.22 -12.74
C ALA A 45 -23.55 -17.62 -12.10
N GLY A 46 -22.46 -18.14 -11.51
CA GLY A 46 -22.49 -19.41 -10.80
C GLY A 46 -23.47 -19.41 -9.63
N MET A 47 -23.49 -18.36 -8.84
CA MET A 47 -24.43 -18.21 -7.71
C MET A 47 -25.88 -18.02 -8.18
N ALA A 48 -26.11 -17.37 -9.32
CA ALA A 48 -27.45 -17.28 -9.93
C ALA A 48 -27.99 -18.66 -10.31
N LEU A 49 -27.17 -19.50 -10.93
CA LEU A 49 -27.58 -20.85 -11.32
C LEU A 49 -27.93 -21.72 -10.11
N ILE A 50 -27.12 -21.67 -9.05
CA ILE A 50 -27.37 -22.42 -7.80
C ILE A 50 -28.65 -21.94 -7.13
N SER A 51 -28.85 -20.61 -7.00
CA SER A 51 -30.04 -20.06 -6.36
C SER A 51 -31.31 -20.35 -7.17
N ARG A 52 -31.22 -20.26 -8.50
CA ARG A 52 -32.32 -20.62 -9.41
C ARG A 52 -32.74 -22.07 -9.21
N SER A 53 -31.81 -23.01 -9.26
CA SER A 53 -32.11 -24.45 -9.07
C SER A 53 -32.72 -24.75 -7.69
N SER A 54 -32.36 -24.02 -6.67
CA SER A 54 -32.90 -24.17 -5.32
C SER A 54 -34.32 -23.59 -5.21
N LEU A 55 -34.59 -22.45 -5.83
CA LEU A 55 -35.91 -21.82 -5.83
C LEU A 55 -36.94 -22.59 -6.68
N GLU A 56 -36.52 -23.19 -7.80
CA GLU A 56 -37.37 -24.05 -8.62
C GLU A 56 -37.84 -25.31 -7.88
N ARG A 57 -37.04 -25.81 -6.93
CA ARG A 57 -37.43 -27.01 -6.11
C ARG A 57 -38.54 -26.73 -5.11
N ILE A 58 -38.80 -25.49 -4.74
CA ILE A 58 -39.83 -25.10 -3.80
C ILE A 58 -41.07 -24.50 -4.50
N ASP A 59 -41.23 -24.78 -5.82
CA ASP A 59 -42.33 -24.31 -6.66
C ASP A 59 -42.59 -22.78 -6.60
N ALA A 60 -41.53 -22.01 -6.45
CA ALA A 60 -41.64 -20.55 -6.49
C ALA A 60 -42.04 -20.05 -7.88
N SER A 61 -42.83 -18.98 -7.95
CA SER A 61 -43.27 -18.46 -9.24
C SER A 61 -42.05 -17.99 -10.08
N PRO A 62 -42.10 -18.11 -11.42
CA PRO A 62 -40.97 -17.77 -12.30
C PRO A 62 -40.45 -16.33 -12.12
N TYR A 63 -41.35 -15.41 -11.77
CA TYR A 63 -40.98 -14.02 -11.48
C TYR A 63 -40.03 -13.92 -10.28
N TRP A 64 -40.41 -14.55 -9.15
CA TRP A 64 -39.59 -14.54 -7.94
C TRP A 64 -38.28 -15.29 -8.09
N VAL A 65 -38.29 -16.42 -8.81
CA VAL A 65 -37.09 -17.19 -9.14
C VAL A 65 -36.09 -16.29 -9.87
N THR A 66 -36.51 -15.58 -10.90
CA THR A 66 -35.63 -14.72 -11.69
C THR A 66 -35.13 -13.52 -10.87
N MET A 67 -36.03 -12.83 -10.17
CA MET A 67 -35.68 -11.64 -9.39
C MET A 67 -34.69 -11.97 -8.25
N LEU A 68 -34.99 -13.00 -7.46
CA LEU A 68 -34.10 -13.40 -6.34
C LEU A 68 -32.75 -13.91 -6.83
N SER A 69 -32.73 -14.71 -7.90
CA SER A 69 -31.47 -15.18 -8.48
C SER A 69 -30.62 -14.03 -9.00
N ALA A 70 -31.20 -13.00 -9.60
CA ALA A 70 -30.49 -11.80 -10.03
C ALA A 70 -29.89 -11.01 -8.86
N ILE A 71 -30.64 -10.86 -7.76
CA ILE A 71 -30.16 -10.21 -6.52
C ILE A 71 -28.99 -10.98 -5.92
N VAL A 72 -29.13 -12.30 -5.80
CA VAL A 72 -28.05 -13.17 -5.29
C VAL A 72 -26.80 -13.08 -6.16
N ALA A 73 -26.95 -13.07 -7.48
CA ALA A 73 -25.84 -12.91 -8.43
C ALA A 73 -25.12 -11.58 -8.22
N ALA A 74 -25.86 -10.48 -8.13
CA ALA A 74 -25.31 -9.14 -7.92
C ALA A 74 -24.55 -9.06 -6.58
N MET A 75 -25.15 -9.55 -5.49
CA MET A 75 -24.52 -9.56 -4.18
C MET A 75 -23.25 -10.41 -4.16
N ALA A 76 -23.29 -11.62 -4.74
CA ALA A 76 -22.13 -12.49 -4.82
C ALA A 76 -20.98 -11.86 -5.61
N GLY A 77 -21.26 -11.19 -6.72
CA GLY A 77 -20.27 -10.46 -7.52
C GLY A 77 -19.64 -9.31 -6.72
N ILE A 78 -20.44 -8.52 -6.01
CA ILE A 78 -19.96 -7.41 -5.16
C ILE A 78 -19.07 -7.94 -4.02
N VAL A 79 -19.55 -8.96 -3.29
CA VAL A 79 -18.80 -9.56 -2.18
C VAL A 79 -17.48 -10.13 -2.67
N TRP A 80 -17.51 -10.88 -3.78
CA TRP A 80 -16.29 -11.39 -4.40
C TRP A 80 -15.31 -10.30 -4.78
N TYR A 81 -15.80 -9.22 -5.44
CA TYR A 81 -14.97 -8.07 -5.79
C TYR A 81 -14.29 -7.47 -4.56
N LEU A 82 -15.02 -7.27 -3.47
CA LEU A 82 -14.47 -6.72 -2.21
C LEU A 82 -13.44 -7.66 -1.58
N ILE A 83 -13.70 -8.98 -1.56
CA ILE A 83 -12.76 -9.99 -1.05
C ILE A 83 -11.50 -10.00 -1.89
N PHE A 84 -11.63 -10.03 -3.23
CA PHE A 84 -10.51 -10.07 -4.15
C PHE A 84 -9.64 -8.82 -4.01
N MET A 85 -10.25 -7.64 -3.95
CA MET A 85 -9.55 -6.39 -3.72
C MET A 85 -8.78 -6.41 -2.40
N ARG A 86 -9.44 -6.87 -1.31
CA ARG A 86 -8.79 -6.99 0.00
C ARG A 86 -7.65 -7.99 0.00
N TRP A 87 -7.80 -9.11 -0.70
CA TRP A 87 -6.78 -10.15 -0.80
C TRP A 87 -5.59 -9.69 -1.64
N SER A 88 -5.83 -9.06 -2.78
CA SER A 88 -4.81 -8.47 -3.63
C SER A 88 -3.95 -7.46 -2.87
N TYR A 89 -4.57 -6.58 -2.07
CA TYR A 89 -3.84 -5.65 -1.21
C TYR A 89 -2.94 -6.35 -0.19
N ARG A 90 -3.40 -7.45 0.39
CA ARG A 90 -2.61 -8.22 1.36
C ARG A 90 -1.38 -8.86 0.73
N HIS A 91 -1.50 -9.39 -0.48
CA HIS A 91 -0.39 -10.04 -1.17
C HIS A 91 0.64 -9.05 -1.73
N THR A 92 0.20 -7.90 -2.18
CA THR A 92 1.10 -6.86 -2.70
C THR A 92 1.88 -6.15 -1.59
N HIS A 93 1.29 -6.04 -0.38
CA HIS A 93 1.86 -5.28 0.73
C HIS A 93 2.07 -6.15 2.01
N GLY A 94 2.05 -7.47 1.87
CA GLY A 94 2.00 -8.44 2.98
C GLY A 94 3.30 -8.62 3.77
N ARG A 95 4.33 -7.82 3.53
CA ARG A 95 5.61 -7.86 4.26
C ARG A 95 5.64 -6.96 5.49
N ALA A 96 4.51 -6.86 6.20
CA ALA A 96 4.45 -6.08 7.44
C ALA A 96 5.48 -6.51 8.51
N GLY A 97 5.98 -7.74 8.44
CA GLY A 97 7.08 -8.22 9.27
C GLY A 97 8.44 -7.62 8.91
N GLU A 98 8.68 -7.37 7.63
CA GLU A 98 9.92 -6.74 7.16
C GLU A 98 9.94 -5.24 7.49
N MET A 99 8.78 -4.60 7.58
CA MET A 99 8.66 -3.18 7.96
C MET A 99 9.01 -2.91 9.45
N GLN A 100 9.05 -3.96 10.30
CA GLN A 100 9.42 -3.84 11.72
C GLN A 100 10.93 -4.03 11.94
N GLN A 101 11.71 -4.30 10.90
CA GLN A 101 13.16 -4.36 11.03
C GLN A 101 13.73 -2.97 11.30
N GLU A 102 14.80 -2.94 12.07
CA GLU A 102 15.56 -1.72 12.29
C GLU A 102 16.05 -1.18 10.94
N THR A 103 15.65 0.05 10.68
CA THR A 103 15.98 0.75 9.44
C THR A 103 16.95 1.85 9.77
N ASN A 104 18.10 1.83 9.13
CA ASN A 104 19.08 2.92 9.20
C ASN A 104 19.05 3.69 7.90
N VAL A 105 18.96 5.00 7.99
CA VAL A 105 18.90 5.92 6.85
C VAL A 105 20.05 6.89 6.95
N GLU A 106 20.91 6.89 5.96
CA GLU A 106 22.08 7.76 5.87
C GLU A 106 21.93 8.71 4.69
N LEU A 107 22.14 10.00 4.94
CA LEU A 107 22.24 11.00 3.90
C LEU A 107 23.71 11.15 3.51
N ARG A 108 24.03 10.88 2.23
CA ARG A 108 25.32 11.22 1.61
C ARG A 108 25.15 12.33 0.60
N ASP A 109 26.25 12.88 0.12
CA ASP A 109 26.23 13.97 -0.85
C ASP A 109 25.68 13.53 -2.22
N ASP A 110 25.87 12.25 -2.57
CA ASP A 110 25.51 11.63 -3.84
C ASP A 110 24.20 10.82 -3.79
N ALA A 111 23.79 10.31 -2.62
CA ALA A 111 22.66 9.39 -2.54
C ALA A 111 22.04 9.31 -1.13
N LEU A 112 20.83 8.81 -1.07
CA LEU A 112 20.15 8.35 0.14
C LEU A 112 20.40 6.85 0.32
N ILE A 113 21.04 6.45 1.41
CA ILE A 113 21.30 5.05 1.70
C ILE A 113 20.31 4.57 2.76
N VAL A 114 19.60 3.50 2.45
CA VAL A 114 18.64 2.85 3.36
C VAL A 114 19.09 1.42 3.63
N ARG A 115 19.38 1.13 4.89
CA ARG A 115 19.73 -0.22 5.36
C ARG A 115 18.59 -0.81 6.17
N ARG A 116 18.12 -1.99 5.76
CA ARG A 116 17.12 -2.78 6.50
C ARG A 116 17.67 -4.19 6.70
N GLY A 117 18.03 -4.52 7.93
CA GLY A 117 18.67 -5.80 8.22
C GLY A 117 19.96 -5.99 7.39
N LEU A 118 19.97 -6.98 6.50
CA LEU A 118 21.11 -7.28 5.63
C LEU A 118 21.03 -6.61 4.25
N VAL A 119 19.96 -5.89 3.96
CA VAL A 119 19.75 -5.23 2.67
C VAL A 119 20.14 -3.78 2.77
N GLU A 120 21.03 -3.35 1.86
CA GLU A 120 21.41 -1.96 1.67
C GLU A 120 20.91 -1.49 0.30
N THR A 121 20.17 -0.40 0.29
CA THR A 121 19.63 0.19 -0.95
C THR A 121 20.22 1.58 -1.11
N HIS A 122 20.84 1.83 -2.24
CA HIS A 122 21.31 3.13 -2.66
C HIS A 122 20.26 3.77 -3.55
N ILE A 123 19.84 4.97 -3.22
CA ILE A 123 18.77 5.69 -3.91
C ILE A 123 19.37 7.04 -4.35
N ASP A 124 19.51 7.21 -5.64
CA ASP A 124 19.96 8.46 -6.24
C ASP A 124 18.94 9.57 -5.98
N TRP A 125 19.40 10.81 -5.91
CA TRP A 125 18.53 11.96 -5.65
C TRP A 125 17.46 12.13 -6.73
N ASP A 126 17.78 11.82 -7.98
CA ASP A 126 16.86 11.88 -9.13
C ASP A 126 15.71 10.87 -9.05
N ALA A 127 15.87 9.80 -8.26
CA ALA A 127 14.83 8.79 -8.08
C ALA A 127 13.77 9.22 -7.05
N ILE A 128 13.95 10.36 -6.36
CA ILE A 128 12.99 10.89 -5.41
C ILE A 128 11.98 11.76 -6.15
N ASP A 129 10.74 11.28 -6.24
CA ASP A 129 9.63 11.96 -6.92
C ASP A 129 9.02 13.06 -6.04
N GLU A 130 8.66 12.72 -4.79
CA GLU A 130 7.96 13.63 -3.90
C GLU A 130 8.28 13.39 -2.43
N ILE A 131 8.37 14.47 -1.63
CA ILE A 131 8.48 14.41 -0.18
C ILE A 131 7.21 14.96 0.45
N LYS A 132 6.45 14.10 1.15
CA LYS A 132 5.24 14.47 1.89
C LYS A 132 5.54 14.52 3.38
N SER A 133 5.63 15.71 3.95
CA SER A 133 5.80 15.87 5.39
C SER A 133 4.45 16.10 6.06
N THR A 134 4.21 15.32 7.13
CA THR A 134 3.07 15.43 8.03
C THR A 134 3.55 15.77 9.44
N ARG A 135 2.63 16.02 10.36
CA ARG A 135 2.97 16.37 11.75
C ARG A 135 3.78 15.31 12.51
N SER A 136 3.69 14.03 12.14
CA SER A 136 4.26 12.91 12.88
C SER A 136 5.24 12.05 12.08
N TYR A 137 5.28 12.20 10.76
CA TYR A 137 6.16 11.44 9.88
C TYR A 137 6.41 12.18 8.57
N THR A 138 7.49 11.83 7.90
CA THR A 138 7.80 12.22 6.54
C THR A 138 7.76 10.99 5.65
N LEU A 139 7.11 11.11 4.50
CA LEU A 139 7.04 10.08 3.47
C LEU A 139 7.87 10.53 2.28
N ILE A 140 8.86 9.73 1.89
CA ILE A 140 9.67 9.94 0.69
C ILE A 140 9.14 8.97 -0.36
N CYS A 141 8.60 9.53 -1.45
CA CYS A 141 8.08 8.77 -2.58
C CYS A 141 9.16 8.66 -3.64
N PHE A 142 9.32 7.46 -4.20
CA PHE A 142 10.28 7.16 -5.25
C PHE A 142 9.55 6.77 -6.53
N ASP A 143 10.14 7.05 -7.68
CA ASP A 143 9.60 6.57 -8.95
C ASP A 143 9.72 5.04 -9.03
N GLY A 144 8.57 4.36 -9.17
CA GLY A 144 8.49 2.91 -9.34
C GLY A 144 8.85 2.06 -8.12
N ALA A 145 9.13 2.65 -6.93
CA ALA A 145 9.50 1.91 -5.71
C ALA A 145 8.56 2.20 -4.53
N GLU A 146 8.65 1.36 -3.48
CA GLU A 146 7.88 1.56 -2.26
C GLU A 146 8.34 2.82 -1.52
N PRO A 147 7.41 3.68 -1.06
CA PRO A 147 7.77 4.88 -0.33
C PRO A 147 8.41 4.58 1.02
N LEU A 148 9.39 5.38 1.39
CA LEU A 148 10.07 5.32 2.68
C LEU A 148 9.37 6.22 3.67
N MET A 149 8.95 5.68 4.81
CA MET A 149 8.35 6.43 5.91
C MET A 149 9.37 6.65 7.00
N LEU A 150 9.56 7.90 7.38
CA LEU A 150 10.44 8.34 8.46
C LEU A 150 9.60 8.96 9.59
N PRO A 151 9.30 8.22 10.68
CA PRO A 151 8.65 8.79 11.85
C PRO A 151 9.53 9.88 12.49
N HIS A 152 8.93 10.99 12.91
CA HIS A 152 9.67 12.09 13.53
C HIS A 152 10.26 11.69 14.89
N ASP A 153 9.71 10.67 15.53
CA ASP A 153 10.23 10.13 16.80
C ASP A 153 11.64 9.53 16.68
N TRP A 154 12.09 9.19 15.45
CA TRP A 154 13.45 8.67 15.22
C TRP A 154 14.52 9.75 15.35
N PHE A 155 14.15 11.01 15.23
CA PHE A 155 15.11 12.14 15.27
C PHE A 155 15.48 12.60 16.69
N GLY A 156 14.76 12.13 17.73
CA GLY A 156 14.96 12.56 19.11
C GLY A 156 14.62 14.04 19.35
N GLU A 157 15.16 14.95 18.52
CA GLU A 157 14.94 16.40 18.60
C GLU A 157 14.35 16.97 17.32
N LYS A 158 13.51 17.99 17.43
CA LYS A 158 12.91 18.68 16.27
C LYS A 158 13.95 19.35 15.38
N THR A 159 14.99 19.91 15.97
CA THR A 159 16.12 20.53 15.26
C THR A 159 16.84 19.55 14.33
N ALA A 160 17.03 18.30 14.78
CA ALA A 160 17.64 17.24 13.98
C ALA A 160 16.76 16.89 12.78
N CYS A 161 15.42 16.80 12.97
CA CYS A 161 14.48 16.58 11.89
C CYS A 161 14.51 17.71 10.86
N GLU A 162 14.53 18.98 11.30
CA GLU A 162 14.59 20.12 10.40
C GLU A 162 15.89 20.16 9.58
N ILE A 163 17.03 19.86 10.20
CA ILE A 163 18.33 19.77 9.52
C ILE A 163 18.31 18.66 8.48
N PHE A 164 17.78 17.48 8.84
CA PHE A 164 17.64 16.35 7.93
C PHE A 164 16.80 16.71 6.72
N MET A 165 15.61 17.29 6.96
CA MET A 165 14.67 17.69 5.91
C MET A 165 15.25 18.79 4.98
N ARG A 166 16.03 19.71 5.55
CA ARG A 166 16.70 20.75 4.75
C ARG A 166 17.75 20.12 3.84
N ARG A 167 18.57 19.20 4.32
CA ARG A 167 19.57 18.49 3.50
C ARG A 167 18.92 17.63 2.42
N LEU A 168 17.87 16.90 2.78
CA LEU A 168 17.10 16.12 1.84
C LEU A 168 16.57 16.98 0.68
N GLY A 169 16.01 18.16 1.00
CA GLY A 169 15.54 19.11 -0.01
C GLY A 169 16.66 19.80 -0.81
N GLN A 170 17.89 19.85 -0.28
CA GLN A 170 19.06 20.35 -1.01
C GLN A 170 19.58 19.31 -2.00
N GLY A 171 19.63 18.02 -1.63
CA GLY A 171 20.01 16.92 -2.52
C GLY A 171 19.14 16.88 -3.77
N MET A 172 17.81 16.98 -3.61
CA MET A 172 16.87 17.00 -4.74
C MET A 172 17.00 18.22 -5.67
N LYS A 173 17.54 19.34 -5.18
CA LYS A 173 17.70 20.57 -5.99
C LYS A 173 19.05 20.67 -6.68
N GLY A 174 20.00 19.87 -6.27
CA GLY A 174 21.36 19.81 -6.80
C GLY A 174 21.59 18.71 -7.85
N ALA A 175 20.57 17.86 -8.05
CA ALA A 175 20.54 16.76 -9.01
C ALA A 175 19.86 17.20 -10.35
#